data_c2bbefc9796bc0ca3c44af2c66dfd89d
#
_entry.id   c2bbefc9796bc0ca3c44af2c66dfd89d
#
_cell.length_a   1.000
_cell.length_b   1.000
_cell.length_c   1.000
_cell.angle_alpha   90.00
_cell.angle_beta   90.00
_cell.angle_gamma   90.00
#
_symmetry.space_group_name_H-M   'P 1'
#
loop_
_entity.id
_entity.type
_entity.pdbx_description
1 polymer ?
#
loop_
_entity_poly.entity_id
_entity_poly.type
_entity_poly.pdbx_seq_one_letter_code
_entity_poly.pdbx_strand_id
1 'polypeptide(L)'
;LLFIVPLGDLYRRKKIILVNFLLLVFALLTMALAESIYTIWAASLVTGVCSMIPQIFVPIASQYSRPEHKGRNVGVVISGLLTGILASRVVSGWVGELLGWREMYFIAAGLMCICAFVILKVLPDIRPTFEGRYSTLMKSLFHLLRDYPALRIYSIRSGLAFGAFLAMWSCLAFKMGNAPFYADSDVIGGLGLCGIAGALTASFVGKYVKRVGIRNFNFIGCSLILSAWASLYW
;
A
#
# COMPACT_ATOMS: atom_id res chain seq x y z
N LEU A 1 -2.41 -1.06 -10.91
CA LEU A 1 -3.66 -1.30 -10.17
C LEU A 1 -4.84 -1.52 -11.11
N LEU A 2 -5.21 -0.55 -11.96
CA LEU A 2 -6.39 -0.60 -12.81
C LEU A 2 -6.46 -1.85 -13.73
N PHE A 3 -5.33 -2.32 -14.22
CA PHE A 3 -5.27 -3.43 -15.19
C PHE A 3 -5.01 -4.79 -14.54
N ILE A 4 -4.32 -4.85 -13.41
CA ILE A 4 -3.89 -6.14 -12.81
C ILE A 4 -4.85 -6.60 -11.73
N VAL A 5 -5.37 -5.70 -10.89
CA VAL A 5 -6.30 -6.08 -9.82
C VAL A 5 -7.54 -6.80 -10.37
N PRO A 6 -8.16 -6.36 -11.49
CA PRO A 6 -9.30 -7.05 -12.08
C PRO A 6 -9.00 -8.47 -12.58
N LEU A 7 -7.73 -8.82 -12.87
CA LEU A 7 -7.36 -10.19 -13.20
C LEU A 7 -7.70 -11.18 -12.07
N GLY A 8 -7.71 -10.69 -10.81
CA GLY A 8 -8.14 -11.46 -9.65
C GLY A 8 -9.60 -11.93 -9.69
N ASP A 9 -10.44 -11.31 -10.52
CA ASP A 9 -11.83 -11.73 -10.71
C ASP A 9 -11.99 -12.75 -11.86
N LEU A 10 -11.02 -12.81 -12.79
CA LEU A 10 -11.01 -13.72 -13.95
C LEU A 10 -10.24 -15.02 -13.69
N TYR A 11 -9.21 -14.96 -12.88
CA TYR A 11 -8.36 -16.11 -12.60
C TYR A 11 -8.39 -16.48 -11.12
N ARG A 12 -7.92 -17.67 -10.79
CA ARG A 12 -7.80 -18.13 -9.41
C ARG A 12 -6.91 -17.18 -8.62
N ARG A 13 -7.47 -16.45 -7.66
CA ARG A 13 -6.78 -15.40 -6.89
C ARG A 13 -5.50 -15.91 -6.25
N LYS A 14 -5.51 -17.13 -5.72
CA LYS A 14 -4.31 -17.77 -5.14
C LYS A 14 -3.15 -17.86 -6.14
N LYS A 15 -3.41 -18.26 -7.40
CA LYS A 15 -2.37 -18.33 -8.43
C LYS A 15 -1.80 -16.96 -8.76
N ILE A 16 -2.66 -15.94 -8.92
CA ILE A 16 -2.21 -14.57 -9.21
C ILE A 16 -1.33 -14.04 -8.08
N ILE A 17 -1.76 -14.23 -6.84
CA ILE A 17 -1.01 -13.81 -5.67
C ILE A 17 0.37 -14.47 -5.65
N LEU A 18 0.44 -15.79 -5.82
CA LEU A 18 1.71 -16.52 -5.79
C LEU A 18 2.64 -16.14 -6.94
N VAL A 19 2.14 -16.01 -8.17
CA VAL A 19 2.94 -15.55 -9.32
C VAL A 19 3.47 -14.14 -9.06
N ASN A 20 2.64 -13.26 -8.51
CA ASN A 20 3.04 -11.90 -8.19
C ASN A 20 4.11 -11.88 -7.09
N PHE A 21 4.00 -12.71 -6.04
CA PHE A 21 5.04 -12.85 -5.01
C PHE A 21 6.37 -13.34 -5.61
N LEU A 22 6.34 -14.32 -6.51
CA LEU A 22 7.55 -14.81 -7.18
C LEU A 22 8.21 -13.72 -8.02
N LEU A 23 7.43 -12.95 -8.79
CA LEU A 23 7.94 -11.83 -9.56
C LEU A 23 8.51 -10.74 -8.65
N LEU A 24 7.86 -10.46 -7.52
CA LEU A 24 8.34 -9.50 -6.53
C LEU A 24 9.65 -9.94 -5.89
N VAL A 25 9.77 -11.21 -5.48
CA VAL A 25 11.03 -11.77 -4.96
C VAL A 25 12.15 -11.64 -5.99
N PHE A 26 11.88 -11.99 -7.24
CA PHE A 26 12.85 -11.87 -8.32
C PHE A 26 13.28 -10.42 -8.53
N ALA A 27 12.33 -9.47 -8.53
CA ALA A 27 12.63 -8.04 -8.68
C ALA A 27 13.45 -7.50 -7.51
N LEU A 28 13.14 -7.90 -6.26
CA LEU A 28 13.90 -7.49 -5.07
C LEU A 28 15.33 -8.04 -5.09
N LEU A 29 15.53 -9.31 -5.48
CA LEU A 29 16.85 -9.88 -5.64
C LEU A 29 17.63 -9.20 -6.77
N THR A 30 16.97 -8.87 -7.88
CA THR A 30 17.58 -8.10 -8.96
C THR A 30 18.02 -6.72 -8.48
N MET A 31 17.22 -6.05 -7.63
CA MET A 31 17.61 -4.78 -7.01
C MET A 31 18.83 -4.93 -6.11
N ALA A 32 18.86 -5.95 -5.26
CA ALA A 32 19.97 -6.21 -4.34
C ALA A 32 21.29 -6.45 -5.07
N LEU A 33 21.25 -7.14 -6.21
CA LEU A 33 22.40 -7.52 -7.02
C LEU A 33 22.74 -6.50 -8.13
N ALA A 34 21.95 -5.44 -8.28
CA ALA A 34 22.12 -4.50 -9.38
C ALA A 34 23.42 -3.70 -9.27
N GLU A 35 24.18 -3.68 -10.36
CA GLU A 35 25.38 -2.84 -10.54
C GLU A 35 25.10 -1.62 -11.41
N SER A 36 24.09 -1.71 -12.30
CA SER A 36 23.70 -0.65 -13.22
C SER A 36 22.44 0.07 -12.77
N ILE A 37 22.41 1.39 -12.94
CA ILE A 37 21.26 2.24 -12.67
C ILE A 37 20.01 1.80 -13.50
N TYR A 38 20.23 1.35 -14.73
CA TYR A 38 19.15 0.86 -15.59
C TYR A 38 18.50 -0.40 -15.05
N THR A 39 19.30 -1.30 -14.46
CA THR A 39 18.80 -2.52 -13.79
C THR A 39 17.96 -2.15 -12.58
N ILE A 40 18.41 -1.16 -11.79
CA ILE A 40 17.65 -0.65 -10.63
C ILE A 40 16.30 -0.07 -11.10
N TRP A 41 16.29 0.73 -12.17
CA TRP A 41 15.04 1.30 -12.69
C TRP A 41 14.08 0.23 -13.19
N ALA A 42 14.57 -0.75 -13.94
CA ALA A 42 13.75 -1.86 -14.44
C ALA A 42 13.17 -2.68 -13.27
N ALA A 43 14.00 -3.05 -12.29
CA ALA A 43 13.58 -3.79 -11.12
C ALA A 43 12.59 -2.99 -10.25
N SER A 44 12.79 -1.66 -10.09
CA SER A 44 11.87 -0.78 -9.39
C SER A 44 10.50 -0.72 -10.06
N LEU A 45 10.48 -0.66 -11.41
CA LEU A 45 9.22 -0.69 -12.16
C LEU A 45 8.47 -2.00 -11.90
N VAL A 46 9.14 -3.14 -11.97
CA VAL A 46 8.55 -4.46 -11.70
C VAL A 46 8.05 -4.54 -10.25
N THR A 47 8.87 -4.09 -9.30
CA THR A 47 8.49 -4.03 -7.87
C THR A 47 7.23 -3.18 -7.68
N GLY A 48 7.17 -2.00 -8.31
CA GLY A 48 5.99 -1.11 -8.26
C GLY A 48 4.74 -1.77 -8.83
N VAL A 49 4.87 -2.49 -9.96
CA VAL A 49 3.78 -3.26 -10.57
C VAL A 49 3.33 -4.39 -9.63
N CYS A 50 4.25 -5.10 -9.00
CA CYS A 50 3.96 -6.22 -8.10
C CYS A 50 3.43 -5.78 -6.72
N SER A 51 3.65 -4.54 -6.30
CA SER A 51 3.19 -4.01 -4.99
C SER A 51 1.67 -3.84 -4.85
N MET A 52 0.88 -4.44 -5.74
CA MET A 52 -0.59 -4.37 -5.75
C MET A 52 -1.28 -5.45 -4.92
N ILE A 53 -0.55 -6.44 -4.44
CA ILE A 53 -1.11 -7.60 -3.72
C ILE A 53 -2.01 -7.20 -2.54
N PRO A 54 -1.66 -6.22 -1.70
CA PRO A 54 -2.50 -5.83 -0.57
C PRO A 54 -3.92 -5.44 -0.96
N GLN A 55 -4.10 -4.87 -2.15
CA GLN A 55 -5.41 -4.47 -2.66
C GLN A 55 -6.33 -5.66 -2.98
N ILE A 56 -5.76 -6.85 -3.21
CA ILE A 56 -6.53 -8.09 -3.46
C ILE A 56 -7.02 -8.70 -2.14
N PHE A 57 -6.30 -8.51 -1.03
CA PHE A 57 -6.69 -9.09 0.27
C PHE A 57 -7.91 -8.42 0.89
N VAL A 58 -8.12 -7.11 0.67
CA VAL A 58 -9.29 -6.40 1.21
C VAL A 58 -10.62 -6.96 0.67
N PRO A 59 -10.82 -7.13 -0.65
CA PRO A 59 -11.99 -7.81 -1.19
C PRO A 59 -12.14 -9.26 -0.71
N ILE A 60 -11.04 -10.01 -0.60
CA ILE A 60 -11.06 -11.38 -0.08
C ILE A 60 -11.60 -11.39 1.36
N ALA A 61 -11.05 -10.56 2.23
CA ALA A 61 -11.52 -10.45 3.60
C ALA A 61 -13.00 -10.05 3.68
N SER A 62 -13.45 -9.15 2.78
CA SER A 62 -14.85 -8.73 2.71
C SER A 62 -15.81 -9.84 2.25
N GLN A 63 -15.39 -10.66 1.27
CA GLN A 63 -16.23 -11.69 0.65
C GLN A 63 -16.31 -12.97 1.48
N TYR A 64 -15.21 -13.35 2.14
CA TYR A 64 -15.11 -14.62 2.88
C TYR A 64 -15.36 -14.48 4.39
N SER A 65 -15.66 -13.29 4.86
CA SER A 65 -16.06 -13.08 6.26
C SER A 65 -17.56 -13.26 6.46
N ARG A 66 -17.93 -13.84 7.59
CA ARG A 66 -19.34 -13.86 8.04
C ARG A 66 -19.85 -12.43 8.18
N PRO A 67 -21.14 -12.14 7.89
CA PRO A 67 -21.70 -10.78 7.95
C PRO A 67 -21.39 -10.04 9.25
N GLU A 68 -21.46 -10.76 10.39
CA GLU A 68 -21.22 -10.20 11.73
C GLU A 68 -19.76 -9.76 11.95
N HIS A 69 -18.81 -10.43 11.28
CA HIS A 69 -17.36 -10.19 11.45
C HIS A 69 -16.71 -9.48 10.28
N LYS A 70 -17.47 -9.19 9.21
CA LYS A 70 -16.98 -8.58 7.98
C LYS A 70 -16.21 -7.26 8.23
N GLY A 71 -16.81 -6.36 8.98
CA GLY A 71 -16.20 -5.08 9.31
C GLY A 71 -14.90 -5.23 10.12
N ARG A 72 -14.89 -6.15 11.09
CA ARG A 72 -13.71 -6.44 11.91
C ARG A 72 -12.58 -7.02 11.07
N ASN A 73 -12.85 -8.01 10.23
CA ASN A 73 -11.83 -8.69 9.43
C ASN A 73 -11.23 -7.76 8.38
N VAL A 74 -12.05 -6.96 7.70
CA VAL A 74 -11.57 -5.92 6.79
C VAL A 74 -10.73 -4.89 7.55
N GLY A 75 -11.17 -4.48 8.73
CA GLY A 75 -10.41 -3.56 9.60
C GLY A 75 -9.03 -4.10 9.97
N VAL A 76 -8.91 -5.38 10.33
CA VAL A 76 -7.64 -6.04 10.63
C VAL A 76 -6.70 -6.02 9.42
N VAL A 77 -7.20 -6.33 8.21
CA VAL A 77 -6.39 -6.30 6.99
C VAL A 77 -5.90 -4.89 6.69
N ILE A 78 -6.75 -3.88 6.80
CA ILE A 78 -6.37 -2.48 6.57
C ILE A 78 -5.38 -1.99 7.64
N SER A 79 -5.58 -2.36 8.90
CA SER A 79 -4.65 -2.02 9.98
C SER A 79 -3.28 -2.67 9.76
N GLY A 80 -3.25 -3.93 9.33
CA GLY A 80 -2.01 -4.61 8.95
C GLY A 80 -1.30 -3.92 7.79
N LEU A 81 -2.04 -3.50 6.76
CA LEU A 81 -1.51 -2.74 5.64
C LEU A 81 -0.87 -1.42 6.09
N LEU A 82 -1.58 -0.62 6.87
CA LEU A 82 -1.08 0.66 7.37
C LEU A 82 0.13 0.48 8.29
N THR A 83 0.07 -0.47 9.21
CA THR A 83 1.19 -0.80 10.09
C THR A 83 2.40 -1.25 9.28
N GLY A 84 2.22 -2.09 8.25
CA GLY A 84 3.29 -2.54 7.37
C GLY A 84 3.96 -1.40 6.61
N ILE A 85 3.17 -0.46 6.06
CA ILE A 85 3.69 0.73 5.35
C ILE A 85 4.56 1.58 6.29
N LEU A 86 4.14 1.76 7.52
CA LEU A 86 4.84 2.62 8.48
C LEU A 86 6.05 1.89 9.11
N ALA A 87 5.87 0.64 9.53
CA ALA A 87 6.93 -0.17 10.10
C ALA A 87 8.07 -0.42 9.11
N SER A 88 7.75 -0.61 7.82
CA SER A 88 8.78 -0.81 6.79
C SER A 88 9.76 0.37 6.69
N ARG A 89 9.31 1.60 6.93
CA ARG A 89 10.18 2.79 6.92
C ARG A 89 11.19 2.76 8.07
N VAL A 90 10.72 2.40 9.26
CA VAL A 90 11.58 2.27 10.46
C VAL A 90 12.60 1.16 10.23
N VAL A 91 12.13 -0.03 9.82
CA VAL A 91 13.00 -1.19 9.58
C VAL A 91 14.01 -0.90 8.47
N SER A 92 13.57 -0.31 7.35
CA SER A 92 14.47 0.00 6.23
C SER A 92 15.49 1.09 6.57
N GLY A 93 15.12 2.07 7.39
CA GLY A 93 16.05 3.08 7.89
C GLY A 93 17.16 2.46 8.73
N TRP A 94 16.81 1.66 9.73
CA TRP A 94 17.76 0.97 10.61
C TRP A 94 18.63 -0.05 9.88
N VAL A 95 18.03 -0.89 9.05
CA VAL A 95 18.79 -1.89 8.29
C VAL A 95 19.70 -1.20 7.27
N GLY A 96 19.21 -0.14 6.61
CA GLY A 96 19.99 0.63 5.66
C GLY A 96 21.21 1.29 6.28
N GLU A 97 21.09 1.79 7.50
CA GLU A 97 22.21 2.39 8.27
C GLU A 97 23.22 1.35 8.74
N LEU A 98 22.72 0.23 9.29
CA LEU A 98 23.59 -0.80 9.92
C LEU A 98 24.26 -1.72 8.91
N LEU A 99 23.56 -2.14 7.87
CA LEU A 99 23.99 -3.18 6.95
C LEU A 99 24.16 -2.66 5.52
N GLY A 100 23.44 -1.62 5.17
CA GLY A 100 23.42 -1.08 3.81
C GLY A 100 22.08 -1.31 3.09
N TRP A 101 21.88 -0.58 2.00
CA TRP A 101 20.62 -0.60 1.26
C TRP A 101 20.39 -1.91 0.47
N ARG A 102 21.47 -2.59 0.05
CA ARG A 102 21.37 -3.87 -0.68
C ARG A 102 20.86 -4.99 0.21
N GLU A 103 21.36 -5.07 1.41
CA GLU A 103 20.99 -6.06 2.43
C GLU A 103 19.53 -5.93 2.83
N MET A 104 18.98 -4.72 2.83
CA MET A 104 17.56 -4.49 3.03
C MET A 104 16.70 -5.21 1.97
N TYR A 105 17.12 -5.20 0.69
CA TYR A 105 16.40 -5.91 -0.37
C TYR A 105 16.51 -7.42 -0.25
N PHE A 106 17.64 -7.97 0.21
CA PHE A 106 17.75 -9.39 0.52
C PHE A 106 16.82 -9.81 1.66
N ILE A 107 16.74 -9.02 2.72
CA ILE A 107 15.84 -9.26 3.86
C ILE A 107 14.38 -9.18 3.38
N ALA A 108 14.04 -8.19 2.57
CA ALA A 108 12.70 -8.04 2.01
C ALA A 108 12.33 -9.23 1.11
N ALA A 109 13.25 -9.72 0.26
CA ALA A 109 13.04 -10.89 -0.57
C ALA A 109 12.79 -12.15 0.28
N GLY A 110 13.58 -12.35 1.34
CA GLY A 110 13.40 -13.45 2.28
C GLY A 110 12.03 -13.40 2.98
N LEU A 111 11.62 -12.21 3.44
CA LEU A 111 10.30 -12.02 4.04
C LEU A 111 9.17 -12.31 3.05
N MET A 112 9.31 -11.89 1.79
CA MET A 112 8.32 -12.19 0.74
C MET A 112 8.25 -13.68 0.44
N CYS A 113 9.36 -14.43 0.48
CA CYS A 113 9.35 -15.89 0.37
C CYS A 113 8.57 -16.54 1.51
N ILE A 114 8.78 -16.09 2.75
CA ILE A 114 8.04 -16.58 3.92
C ILE A 114 6.53 -16.27 3.75
N CYS A 115 6.18 -15.06 3.36
CA CYS A 115 4.79 -14.68 3.10
C CYS A 115 4.17 -15.54 1.98
N ALA A 116 4.89 -15.78 0.88
CA ALA A 116 4.42 -16.64 -0.19
C ALA A 116 4.16 -18.08 0.29
N PHE A 117 5.05 -18.62 1.12
CA PHE A 117 4.88 -19.94 1.73
C PHE A 117 3.65 -20.01 2.66
N VAL A 118 3.47 -19.02 3.51
CA VAL A 118 2.30 -18.91 4.39
C VAL A 118 1.02 -18.85 3.56
N ILE A 119 0.97 -18.02 2.52
CA ILE A 119 -0.21 -17.90 1.64
C ILE A 119 -0.47 -19.22 0.92
N LEU A 120 0.57 -19.91 0.48
CA LEU A 120 0.44 -21.22 -0.18
C LEU A 120 -0.24 -22.25 0.74
N LYS A 121 0.03 -22.20 2.04
CA LYS A 121 -0.54 -23.11 3.04
C LYS A 121 -1.92 -22.69 3.55
N VAL A 122 -2.11 -21.40 3.81
CA VAL A 122 -3.28 -20.87 4.53
C VAL A 122 -4.40 -20.42 3.58
N LEU A 123 -4.05 -19.81 2.42
CA LEU A 123 -5.08 -19.27 1.54
C LEU A 123 -5.79 -20.39 0.78
N PRO A 124 -7.13 -20.53 0.92
CA PRO A 124 -7.89 -21.49 0.14
C PRO A 124 -7.87 -21.14 -1.35
N ASP A 125 -8.17 -22.13 -2.20
CA ASP A 125 -8.30 -21.89 -3.63
C ASP A 125 -9.61 -21.14 -3.93
N ILE A 126 -9.47 -19.85 -4.18
CA ILE A 126 -10.60 -18.96 -4.44
C ILE A 126 -10.90 -18.98 -5.94
N ARG A 127 -12.09 -19.46 -6.29
CA ARG A 127 -12.54 -19.50 -7.68
C ARG A 127 -12.80 -18.08 -8.22
N PRO A 128 -12.63 -17.87 -9.54
CA PRO A 128 -12.97 -16.60 -10.16
C PRO A 128 -14.44 -16.26 -9.93
N THR A 129 -14.73 -14.97 -9.78
CA THR A 129 -16.08 -14.45 -9.57
C THR A 129 -16.74 -13.95 -10.85
N PHE A 130 -15.95 -13.79 -11.92
CA PHE A 130 -16.42 -13.27 -13.20
C PHE A 130 -16.19 -14.31 -14.31
N GLU A 131 -17.26 -14.67 -15.01
CA GLU A 131 -17.23 -15.52 -16.19
C GLU A 131 -17.33 -14.65 -17.44
N GLY A 132 -16.19 -14.40 -18.10
CA GLY A 132 -16.18 -13.56 -19.31
C GLY A 132 -14.77 -13.24 -19.77
N ARG A 133 -14.69 -12.42 -20.83
CA ARG A 133 -13.40 -11.93 -21.35
C ARG A 133 -12.91 -10.74 -20.56
N TYR A 134 -11.59 -10.57 -20.46
CA TYR A 134 -10.96 -9.42 -19.82
C TYR A 134 -11.46 -8.08 -20.36
N SER A 135 -11.67 -7.97 -21.67
CA SER A 135 -12.22 -6.75 -22.29
C SER A 135 -13.62 -6.40 -21.78
N THR A 136 -14.47 -7.40 -21.52
CA THR A 136 -15.80 -7.21 -20.96
C THR A 136 -15.73 -6.70 -19.51
N LEU A 137 -14.81 -7.28 -18.73
CA LEU A 137 -14.54 -6.81 -17.36
C LEU A 137 -14.06 -5.36 -17.34
N MET A 138 -13.11 -5.00 -18.22
CA MET A 138 -12.63 -3.62 -18.31
C MET A 138 -13.74 -2.65 -18.74
N LYS A 139 -14.58 -3.02 -19.70
CA LYS A 139 -15.76 -2.21 -20.09
C LYS A 139 -16.71 -2.03 -18.92
N SER A 140 -16.96 -3.06 -18.11
CA SER A 140 -17.85 -2.95 -16.96
C SER A 140 -17.33 -1.95 -15.92
N LEU A 141 -16.01 -1.86 -15.70
CA LEU A 141 -15.40 -0.87 -14.81
C LEU A 141 -15.61 0.57 -15.33
N PHE A 142 -15.46 0.77 -16.65
CA PHE A 142 -15.75 2.08 -17.26
C PHE A 142 -17.23 2.44 -17.17
N HIS A 143 -18.14 1.49 -17.37
CA HIS A 143 -19.58 1.71 -17.16
C HIS A 143 -19.87 2.06 -15.71
N LEU A 144 -19.26 1.37 -14.75
CA LEU A 144 -19.44 1.67 -13.33
C LEU A 144 -19.00 3.10 -12.99
N LEU A 145 -17.85 3.53 -13.51
CA LEU A 145 -17.37 4.90 -13.32
C LEU A 145 -18.28 5.94 -14.02
N ARG A 146 -18.92 5.57 -15.13
CA ARG A 146 -19.86 6.44 -15.84
C ARG A 146 -21.19 6.58 -15.12
N ASP A 147 -21.73 5.46 -14.66
CA ASP A 147 -23.09 5.36 -14.11
C ASP A 147 -23.17 5.83 -12.66
N TYR A 148 -22.05 5.81 -11.93
CA TYR A 148 -21.99 6.21 -10.51
C TYR A 148 -21.12 7.45 -10.29
N PRO A 149 -21.69 8.69 -10.38
CA PRO A 149 -20.91 9.92 -10.17
C PRO A 149 -20.23 9.99 -8.80
N ALA A 150 -20.89 9.47 -7.76
CA ALA A 150 -20.33 9.41 -6.42
C ALA A 150 -19.02 8.61 -6.38
N LEU A 151 -18.94 7.49 -7.11
CA LEU A 151 -17.74 6.67 -7.20
C LEU A 151 -16.56 7.45 -7.80
N ARG A 152 -16.79 8.25 -8.84
CA ARG A 152 -15.76 9.12 -9.45
C ARG A 152 -15.22 10.12 -8.45
N ILE A 153 -16.10 10.82 -7.74
CA ILE A 153 -15.71 11.84 -6.77
C ILE A 153 -14.90 11.21 -5.64
N TYR A 154 -15.35 10.08 -5.08
CA TYR A 154 -14.63 9.39 -4.01
C TYR A 154 -13.29 8.83 -4.48
N SER A 155 -13.20 8.28 -5.69
CA SER A 155 -11.95 7.75 -6.26
C SER A 155 -10.91 8.85 -6.49
N ILE A 156 -11.31 9.96 -7.12
CA ILE A 156 -10.42 11.11 -7.36
C ILE A 156 -9.93 11.68 -6.03
N ARG A 157 -10.83 11.86 -5.09
CA ARG A 157 -10.51 12.40 -3.78
C ARG A 157 -9.55 11.51 -2.99
N SER A 158 -9.79 10.19 -2.97
CA SER A 158 -8.88 9.24 -2.33
C SER A 158 -7.52 9.21 -3.01
N GLY A 159 -7.49 9.28 -4.35
CA GLY A 159 -6.25 9.34 -5.12
C GLY A 159 -5.44 10.60 -4.80
N LEU A 160 -6.07 11.77 -4.77
CA LEU A 160 -5.41 13.03 -4.40
C LEU A 160 -4.89 13.03 -2.96
N ALA A 161 -5.68 12.54 -2.01
CA ALA A 161 -5.28 12.46 -0.61
C ALA A 161 -4.08 11.50 -0.43
N PHE A 162 -4.10 10.34 -1.07
CA PHE A 162 -3.00 9.38 -1.00
C PHE A 162 -1.76 9.88 -1.74
N GLY A 163 -1.93 10.54 -2.88
CA GLY A 163 -0.84 11.19 -3.61
C GLY A 163 -0.16 12.29 -2.79
N ALA A 164 -0.95 13.17 -2.16
CA ALA A 164 -0.44 14.20 -1.26
C ALA A 164 0.34 13.60 -0.06
N PHE A 165 -0.17 12.50 0.51
CA PHE A 165 0.52 11.77 1.59
C PHE A 165 1.87 11.20 1.13
N LEU A 166 1.92 10.53 -0.02
CA LEU A 166 3.18 9.97 -0.55
C LEU A 166 4.19 11.07 -0.90
N ALA A 167 3.72 12.15 -1.54
CA ALA A 167 4.57 13.29 -1.89
C ALA A 167 5.15 13.96 -0.63
N MET A 168 4.35 14.15 0.42
CA MET A 168 4.81 14.69 1.70
C MET A 168 5.96 13.85 2.28
N TRP A 169 5.81 12.52 2.31
CA TRP A 169 6.86 11.63 2.81
C TRP A 169 8.14 11.69 1.97
N SER A 170 8.02 11.79 0.65
CA SER A 170 9.18 11.94 -0.23
C SER A 170 9.88 13.28 0.01
N CYS A 171 9.14 14.38 0.07
CA CYS A 171 9.70 15.70 0.35
C CYS A 171 10.34 15.76 1.74
N LEU A 172 9.73 15.14 2.76
CA LEU A 172 10.29 15.07 4.11
C LEU A 172 11.63 14.34 4.13
N ALA A 173 11.72 13.18 3.44
CA ALA A 173 12.97 12.43 3.37
C ALA A 173 14.08 13.25 2.71
N PHE A 174 13.80 13.94 1.60
CA PHE A 174 14.76 14.82 0.94
C PHE A 174 15.15 16.02 1.80
N LYS A 175 14.22 16.66 2.47
CA LYS A 175 14.49 17.80 3.36
C LYS A 175 15.37 17.39 4.53
N MET A 176 15.06 16.28 5.18
CA MET A 176 15.84 15.78 6.33
C MET A 176 17.23 15.30 5.96
N GLY A 177 17.41 14.69 4.77
CA GLY A 177 18.72 14.23 4.29
C GLY A 177 19.65 15.34 3.78
N ASN A 178 19.16 16.58 3.63
CA ASN A 178 19.94 17.72 3.16
C ASN A 178 20.16 18.78 4.25
N ALA A 179 20.92 19.83 3.90
CA ALA A 179 21.12 20.97 4.79
C ALA A 179 19.79 21.59 5.21
N PRO A 180 19.64 22.03 6.45
CA PRO A 180 20.61 22.05 7.57
C PRO A 180 20.61 20.79 8.43
N PHE A 181 19.75 19.81 8.17
CA PHE A 181 19.49 18.66 9.07
C PHE A 181 20.52 17.53 8.93
N TYR A 182 20.92 17.17 7.70
CA TYR A 182 21.83 16.05 7.41
C TYR A 182 21.48 14.77 8.20
N ALA A 183 20.19 14.45 8.33
CA ALA A 183 19.72 13.33 9.12
C ALA A 183 20.03 11.99 8.45
N ASP A 184 20.51 11.04 9.25
CA ASP A 184 20.80 9.68 8.82
C ASP A 184 19.51 8.89 8.51
N SER A 185 19.66 7.76 7.84
CA SER A 185 18.54 6.94 7.38
C SER A 185 17.67 6.41 8.51
N ASP A 186 18.23 6.13 9.68
CA ASP A 186 17.53 5.68 10.87
C ASP A 186 16.64 6.77 11.46
N VAL A 187 17.12 8.03 11.50
CA VAL A 187 16.34 9.20 11.96
C VAL A 187 15.16 9.44 11.02
N ILE A 188 15.40 9.44 9.71
CA ILE A 188 14.36 9.61 8.69
C ILE A 188 13.33 8.46 8.80
N GLY A 189 13.80 7.24 8.94
CA GLY A 189 12.94 6.06 9.16
C GLY A 189 12.14 6.16 10.47
N GLY A 190 12.78 6.65 11.55
CA GLY A 190 12.17 6.86 12.87
C GLY A 190 10.97 7.81 12.86
N LEU A 191 10.93 8.80 11.94
CA LEU A 191 9.75 9.66 11.73
C LEU A 191 8.51 8.85 11.33
N GLY A 192 8.68 7.64 10.79
CA GLY A 192 7.58 6.70 10.52
C GLY A 192 6.79 6.33 11.78
N LEU A 193 7.39 6.37 12.98
CA LEU A 193 6.70 6.12 14.25
C LEU A 193 5.59 7.14 14.51
N CYS A 194 5.79 8.41 14.15
CA CYS A 194 4.75 9.44 14.23
C CYS A 194 3.54 9.08 13.34
N GLY A 195 3.81 8.48 12.17
CA GLY A 195 2.76 7.98 11.28
C GLY A 195 1.97 6.81 11.89
N ILE A 196 2.61 5.93 12.66
CA ILE A 196 1.93 4.82 13.37
C ILE A 196 0.90 5.38 14.35
N ALA A 197 1.25 6.41 15.12
CA ALA A 197 0.30 7.09 16.01
C ALA A 197 -0.91 7.62 15.23
N GLY A 198 -0.69 8.22 14.05
CA GLY A 198 -1.75 8.65 13.15
C GLY A 198 -2.62 7.49 12.63
N ALA A 199 -2.03 6.36 12.28
CA ALA A 199 -2.75 5.17 11.83
C ALA A 199 -3.63 4.54 12.93
N LEU A 200 -3.17 4.56 14.18
CA LEU A 200 -3.95 4.10 15.33
C LEU A 200 -5.19 4.97 15.54
N THR A 201 -5.07 6.29 15.35
CA THR A 201 -6.24 7.20 15.47
C THR A 201 -7.31 6.93 14.41
N ALA A 202 -6.96 6.39 13.25
CA ALA A 202 -7.91 6.05 12.19
C ALA A 202 -8.99 5.06 12.66
N SER A 203 -8.64 4.12 13.55
CA SER A 203 -9.58 3.18 14.16
C SER A 203 -10.64 3.88 15.02
N PHE A 204 -10.27 4.97 15.67
CA PHE A 204 -11.17 5.79 16.48
C PHE A 204 -12.05 6.70 15.63
N VAL A 205 -11.52 7.22 14.53
CA VAL A 205 -12.24 8.10 13.60
C VAL A 205 -13.52 7.44 13.10
N GLY A 206 -13.47 6.15 12.73
CA GLY A 206 -14.64 5.39 12.28
C GLY A 206 -15.81 5.39 13.28
N LYS A 207 -15.49 5.48 14.59
CA LYS A 207 -16.48 5.51 15.67
C LYS A 207 -17.13 6.90 15.79
N TYR A 208 -16.39 7.96 15.54
CA TYR A 208 -16.85 9.34 15.69
C TYR A 208 -17.47 9.93 14.42
N VAL A 209 -17.19 9.37 13.23
CA VAL A 209 -17.75 9.84 11.93
C VAL A 209 -19.26 9.94 11.96
N LYS A 210 -19.94 8.99 12.63
CA LYS A 210 -21.41 9.02 12.77
C LYS A 210 -21.92 10.22 13.58
N ARG A 211 -21.15 10.75 14.54
CA ARG A 211 -21.53 11.88 15.40
C ARG A 211 -21.18 13.22 14.79
N VAL A 212 -19.99 13.32 14.18
CA VAL A 212 -19.43 14.60 13.69
C VAL A 212 -19.82 14.86 12.23
N GLY A 213 -20.17 13.79 11.49
CA GLY A 213 -20.54 13.86 10.08
C GLY A 213 -19.30 13.79 9.14
N ILE A 214 -19.48 13.12 8.01
CA ILE A 214 -18.44 12.90 7.01
C ILE A 214 -17.85 14.21 6.49
N ARG A 215 -18.67 15.25 6.32
CA ARG A 215 -18.22 16.54 5.80
C ARG A 215 -17.21 17.22 6.72
N ASN A 216 -17.47 17.25 8.01
CA ASN A 216 -16.58 17.88 8.99
C ASN A 216 -15.26 17.12 9.15
N PHE A 217 -15.32 15.79 9.15
CA PHE A 217 -14.09 14.98 9.14
C PHE A 217 -13.23 15.22 7.90
N ASN A 218 -13.85 15.46 6.78
CA ASN A 218 -13.13 15.78 5.56
C ASN A 218 -12.43 17.13 5.63
N PHE A 219 -13.10 18.16 6.20
CA PHE A 219 -12.46 19.45 6.41
C PHE A 219 -11.28 19.34 7.40
N ILE A 220 -11.45 18.62 8.50
CA ILE A 220 -10.37 18.37 9.47
C ILE A 220 -9.19 17.67 8.78
N GLY A 221 -9.44 16.61 8.01
CA GLY A 221 -8.40 15.88 7.29
C GLY A 221 -7.65 16.74 6.27
N CYS A 222 -8.36 17.54 5.48
CA CYS A 222 -7.76 18.48 4.54
C CYS A 222 -6.92 19.54 5.26
N SER A 223 -7.42 20.10 6.35
CA SER A 223 -6.69 21.10 7.16
C SER A 223 -5.40 20.50 7.75
N LEU A 224 -5.44 19.26 8.24
CA LEU A 224 -4.26 18.58 8.76
C LEU A 224 -3.21 18.30 7.65
N ILE A 225 -3.65 17.91 6.47
CA ILE A 225 -2.74 17.72 5.32
C ILE A 225 -2.10 19.07 4.93
N LEU A 226 -2.88 20.14 4.86
CA LEU A 226 -2.37 21.47 4.53
C LEU A 226 -1.39 21.98 5.59
N SER A 227 -1.68 21.79 6.89
CA SER A 227 -0.76 22.17 7.96
C SER A 227 0.55 21.37 7.92
N ALA A 228 0.48 20.08 7.60
CA ALA A 228 1.67 19.24 7.41
C ALA A 228 2.53 19.72 6.23
N TRP A 229 1.91 20.11 5.12
CA TRP A 229 2.63 20.71 3.99
C TRP A 229 3.22 22.07 4.33
N ALA A 230 2.49 22.91 5.06
CA ALA A 230 3.00 24.20 5.52
C ALA A 230 4.22 24.03 6.44
N SER A 231 4.22 23.02 7.31
CA SER A 231 5.37 22.75 8.19
C SER A 231 6.63 22.28 7.44
N LEU A 232 6.49 21.75 6.21
CA LEU A 232 7.63 21.40 5.36
C LEU A 232 8.29 22.63 4.72
N TYR A 233 7.59 23.77 4.66
CA TYR A 233 8.13 25.00 4.09
C TYR A 233 9.14 25.69 5.04
N TRP A 234 8.92 25.60 6.35
CA TRP A 234 9.79 26.14 7.40
C TRP A 234 10.84 25.12 7.82
#